data_0c1c16a51b219a42b6f99d9a57e22c53
#
_entry.id   0c1c16a51b219a42b6f99d9a57e22c53
#
_cell.length_a   1.000
_cell.length_b   1.000
_cell.length_c   1.000
_cell.angle_alpha   90.00
_cell.angle_beta   90.00
_cell.angle_gamma   90.00
#
_symmetry.space_group_name_H-M   'P 1'
#
loop_
_entity.id
_entity.type
_entity.pdbx_description
1 polymer ?
#
loop_
_entity_poly.entity_id
_entity_poly.type
_entity_poly.pdbx_seq_one_letter_code
_entity_poly.pdbx_strand_id
1 'polypeptide(L)'
;MVKYKEDWYKLFHVHYQQYPDDCIENIYWLEKAVQADFCNPLFVDAKITTEKEWEKYRYLFQMHINLKLIEQHLRLGRIYDKKCIYFYDAPWKDEYLSNMEKALSCYKAGLYYWKEAKIWYEKANAPSFRFLFIEDLHYWEDERERIFTGELNYEKIINREVCRLEKNISELKAMDENYWFW
;
A
#
# COMPACT_ATOMS: atom_id res chain seq x y z
N MET A 1 22.10 -14.10 6.17
CA MET A 1 22.01 -12.72 6.65
C MET A 1 21.12 -11.96 5.68
N VAL A 2 20.00 -11.44 6.14
CA VAL A 2 19.03 -10.69 5.31
C VAL A 2 19.66 -9.34 4.97
N LYS A 3 19.83 -9.06 3.69
CA LYS A 3 20.54 -7.85 3.26
C LYS A 3 19.84 -7.14 2.10
N TYR A 4 19.31 -7.89 1.15
CA TYR A 4 18.81 -7.36 -0.11
C TYR A 4 17.28 -7.23 -0.10
N LYS A 5 16.76 -6.45 -1.03
CA LYS A 5 15.33 -6.20 -1.24
C LYS A 5 14.54 -7.51 -1.41
N GLU A 6 15.07 -8.41 -2.19
CA GLU A 6 14.49 -9.72 -2.44
C GLU A 6 14.42 -10.58 -1.17
N ASP A 7 15.43 -10.51 -0.31
CA ASP A 7 15.45 -11.24 0.96
C ASP A 7 14.34 -10.75 1.90
N TRP A 8 14.19 -9.43 2.04
CA TRP A 8 13.14 -8.82 2.87
C TRP A 8 11.75 -9.12 2.32
N TYR A 9 11.60 -9.10 1.00
CA TYR A 9 10.33 -9.45 0.37
C TYR A 9 9.97 -10.93 0.55
N LYS A 10 10.94 -11.83 0.51
CA LYS A 10 10.73 -13.26 0.84
C LYS A 10 10.27 -13.44 2.28
N LEU A 11 10.83 -12.71 3.24
CA LEU A 11 10.34 -12.72 4.63
C LEU A 11 8.89 -12.25 4.72
N PHE A 12 8.54 -11.14 4.09
CA PHE A 12 7.16 -10.71 3.98
C PHE A 12 6.26 -11.83 3.41
N HIS A 13 6.67 -12.45 2.32
CA HIS A 13 5.85 -13.47 1.66
C HIS A 13 5.59 -14.69 2.57
N VAL A 14 6.63 -15.18 3.23
CA VAL A 14 6.51 -16.31 4.20
C VAL A 14 5.62 -15.92 5.38
N HIS A 15 5.82 -14.73 5.95
CA HIS A 15 5.01 -14.25 7.06
C HIS A 15 3.55 -14.06 6.64
N TYR A 16 3.30 -13.43 5.50
CA TYR A 16 1.97 -13.19 4.97
C TYR A 16 1.18 -14.47 4.70
N GLN A 17 1.84 -15.54 4.25
CA GLN A 17 1.19 -16.84 4.06
C GLN A 17 0.66 -17.45 5.37
N GLN A 18 1.35 -17.22 6.48
CA GLN A 18 0.98 -17.75 7.79
C GLN A 18 0.08 -16.79 8.59
N TYR A 19 0.33 -15.50 8.47
CA TYR A 19 -0.31 -14.44 9.23
C TYR A 19 -0.80 -13.30 8.32
N PRO A 20 -1.78 -13.56 7.44
CA PRO A 20 -2.23 -12.56 6.44
C PRO A 20 -2.90 -11.33 7.09
N ASP A 21 -3.39 -11.46 8.31
CA ASP A 21 -4.08 -10.38 9.03
C ASP A 21 -3.15 -9.59 9.97
N ASP A 22 -1.90 -10.02 10.15
CA ASP A 22 -0.89 -9.24 10.86
C ASP A 22 -0.30 -8.15 9.94
N CYS A 23 -1.14 -7.14 9.70
CA CYS A 23 -0.78 -6.04 8.81
C CYS A 23 0.44 -5.25 9.32
N ILE A 24 0.65 -5.15 10.63
CA ILE A 24 1.75 -4.37 11.22
C ILE A 24 3.10 -5.01 10.87
N GLU A 25 3.24 -6.31 11.10
CA GLU A 25 4.47 -7.02 10.77
C GLU A 25 4.67 -7.13 9.25
N ASN A 26 3.60 -7.35 8.50
CA ASN A 26 3.62 -7.34 7.03
C ASN A 26 4.14 -6.00 6.47
N ILE A 27 3.66 -4.86 7.00
CA ILE A 27 4.14 -3.53 6.63
C ILE A 27 5.63 -3.38 6.95
N TYR A 28 6.05 -3.79 8.13
CA TYR A 28 7.46 -3.73 8.55
C TYR A 28 8.39 -4.41 7.55
N TRP A 29 8.10 -5.65 7.14
CA TRP A 29 8.93 -6.39 6.17
C TRP A 29 8.94 -5.72 4.80
N LEU A 30 7.80 -5.21 4.34
CA LEU A 30 7.70 -4.51 3.06
C LEU A 30 8.46 -3.17 3.07
N GLU A 31 8.41 -2.40 4.16
CA GLU A 31 9.17 -1.16 4.30
C GLU A 31 10.68 -1.41 4.30
N LYS A 32 11.14 -2.49 4.96
CA LYS A 32 12.53 -2.95 4.85
C LYS A 32 12.90 -3.30 3.41
N ALA A 33 12.02 -3.98 2.69
CA ALA A 33 12.23 -4.29 1.28
C ALA A 33 12.33 -3.03 0.41
N VAL A 34 11.47 -2.03 0.61
CA VAL A 34 11.56 -0.75 -0.13
C VAL A 34 12.90 -0.06 0.04
N GLN A 35 13.43 -0.05 1.26
CA GLN A 35 14.66 0.67 1.62
C GLN A 35 15.94 -0.07 1.24
N ALA A 36 15.92 -1.39 1.12
CA ALA A 36 17.10 -2.20 0.84
C ALA A 36 17.55 -2.09 -0.62
N ASP A 37 18.82 -2.40 -0.87
CA ASP A 37 19.38 -2.52 -2.20
C ASP A 37 18.93 -3.81 -2.89
N PHE A 38 18.93 -3.81 -4.21
CA PHE A 38 18.72 -5.04 -5.00
C PHE A 38 19.90 -5.99 -4.88
N CYS A 39 19.64 -7.29 -4.92
CA CYS A 39 20.70 -8.29 -5.04
C CYS A 39 21.32 -8.31 -6.46
N ASN A 40 22.32 -9.14 -6.67
CA ASN A 40 22.85 -9.37 -8.02
C ASN A 40 21.80 -10.09 -8.87
N PRO A 41 21.64 -9.73 -10.17
CA PRO A 41 20.67 -10.37 -11.09
C PRO A 41 20.77 -11.89 -11.16
N LEU A 42 21.95 -12.46 -10.89
CA LEU A 42 22.16 -13.91 -10.87
C LEU A 42 21.47 -14.63 -9.70
N PHE A 43 21.01 -13.90 -8.69
CA PHE A 43 20.39 -14.46 -7.48
C PHE A 43 18.89 -14.22 -7.39
N VAL A 44 18.30 -13.61 -8.43
CA VAL A 44 16.83 -13.46 -8.51
C VAL A 44 16.21 -14.74 -9.07
N ASP A 45 14.95 -14.99 -8.68
CA ASP A 45 14.24 -16.19 -9.15
C ASP A 45 13.81 -16.08 -10.63
N ALA A 46 13.70 -14.85 -11.17
CA ALA A 46 13.38 -14.60 -12.57
C ALA A 46 14.61 -14.76 -13.47
N LYS A 47 14.40 -15.29 -14.66
CA LYS A 47 15.46 -15.41 -15.68
C LYS A 47 15.75 -14.04 -16.31
N ILE A 48 16.82 -13.42 -15.88
CA ILE A 48 17.31 -12.12 -16.37
C ILE A 48 18.58 -12.36 -17.18
N THR A 49 18.57 -11.95 -18.44
CA THR A 49 19.67 -12.21 -19.40
C THR A 49 20.35 -10.94 -19.90
N THR A 50 19.65 -9.80 -19.83
CA THR A 50 20.16 -8.53 -20.31
C THR A 50 20.04 -7.43 -19.25
N GLU A 51 20.88 -6.39 -19.37
CA GLU A 51 20.80 -5.22 -18.50
C GLU A 51 19.43 -4.51 -18.59
N LYS A 52 18.83 -4.52 -19.76
CA LYS A 52 17.52 -3.93 -19.98
C LYS A 52 16.40 -4.71 -19.28
N GLU A 53 16.47 -6.03 -19.25
CA GLU A 53 15.57 -6.87 -18.45
C GLU A 53 15.77 -6.63 -16.96
N TRP A 54 17.02 -6.48 -16.52
CA TRP A 54 17.34 -6.13 -15.13
C TRP A 54 16.78 -4.78 -14.72
N GLU A 55 16.88 -3.78 -15.58
CA GLU A 55 16.31 -2.46 -15.33
C GLU A 55 14.79 -2.54 -15.19
N LYS A 56 14.11 -3.22 -16.12
CA LYS A 56 12.65 -3.42 -16.05
C LYS A 56 12.24 -4.22 -14.81
N TYR A 57 12.97 -5.27 -14.46
CA TYR A 57 12.76 -6.04 -13.24
C TYR A 57 12.74 -5.14 -12.00
N ARG A 58 13.75 -4.29 -11.86
CA ARG A 58 13.85 -3.38 -10.71
C ARG A 58 12.64 -2.42 -10.62
N TYR A 59 12.17 -1.91 -11.73
CA TYR A 59 11.02 -1.01 -11.76
C TYR A 59 9.72 -1.73 -11.43
N LEU A 60 9.48 -2.89 -12.02
CA LEU A 60 8.30 -3.71 -11.73
C LEU A 60 8.27 -4.18 -10.28
N PHE A 61 9.41 -4.60 -9.75
CA PHE A 61 9.49 -5.06 -8.36
C PHE A 61 9.22 -3.93 -7.37
N GLN A 62 9.79 -2.75 -7.59
CA GLN A 62 9.55 -1.57 -6.77
C GLN A 62 8.06 -1.14 -6.83
N MET A 63 7.46 -1.14 -8.01
CA MET A 63 6.03 -0.92 -8.18
C MET A 63 5.22 -1.93 -7.35
N HIS A 64 5.52 -3.21 -7.51
CA HIS A 64 4.83 -4.30 -6.83
C HIS A 64 4.90 -4.21 -5.29
N ILE A 65 6.08 -3.95 -4.71
CA ILE A 65 6.23 -3.78 -3.26
C ILE A 65 5.36 -2.63 -2.76
N ASN A 66 5.34 -1.50 -3.47
CA ASN A 66 4.50 -0.35 -3.09
C ASN A 66 3.01 -0.70 -3.19
N LEU A 67 2.57 -1.48 -4.18
CA LEU A 67 1.19 -1.97 -4.25
C LEU A 67 0.84 -2.87 -3.05
N LYS A 68 1.76 -3.74 -2.62
CA LYS A 68 1.58 -4.56 -1.42
C LYS A 68 1.50 -3.72 -0.15
N LEU A 69 2.28 -2.65 -0.03
CA LEU A 69 2.17 -1.70 1.09
C LEU A 69 0.80 -1.02 1.11
N ILE A 70 0.27 -0.61 -0.03
CA ILE A 70 -1.09 -0.06 -0.11
C ILE A 70 -2.11 -1.08 0.43
N GLU A 71 -2.06 -2.32 -0.04
CA GLU A 71 -2.97 -3.37 0.40
C GLU A 71 -2.94 -3.56 1.92
N GLN A 72 -1.75 -3.62 2.53
CA GLN A 72 -1.59 -3.79 3.97
C GLN A 72 -2.09 -2.57 4.75
N HIS A 73 -1.79 -1.36 4.32
CA HIS A 73 -2.29 -0.14 4.96
C HIS A 73 -3.82 0.00 4.86
N LEU A 74 -4.42 -0.39 3.72
CA LEU A 74 -5.88 -0.41 3.59
C LEU A 74 -6.53 -1.46 4.50
N ARG A 75 -5.92 -2.63 4.64
CA ARG A 75 -6.39 -3.66 5.58
C ARG A 75 -6.32 -3.15 7.02
N LEU A 76 -5.19 -2.59 7.43
CA LEU A 76 -5.00 -2.02 8.77
C LEU A 76 -6.00 -0.88 9.03
N GLY A 77 -6.18 0.01 8.07
CA GLY A 77 -7.16 1.09 8.16
C GLY A 77 -8.59 0.57 8.39
N ARG A 78 -8.98 -0.51 7.70
CA ARG A 78 -10.31 -1.12 7.87
C ARG A 78 -10.55 -1.71 9.24
N ILE A 79 -9.50 -2.15 9.95
CA ILE A 79 -9.62 -2.66 11.32
C ILE A 79 -10.07 -1.55 12.27
N TYR A 80 -9.57 -0.33 12.07
CA TYR A 80 -9.90 0.84 12.90
C TYR A 80 -11.12 1.61 12.40
N ASP A 81 -11.54 1.40 11.15
CA ASP A 81 -12.58 2.21 10.50
C ASP A 81 -13.97 1.85 10.96
N LYS A 82 -14.64 2.78 11.64
CA LYS A 82 -16.07 2.73 11.94
C LYS A 82 -16.87 3.44 10.86
N LYS A 83 -17.44 2.66 9.93
CA LYS A 83 -18.22 3.21 8.81
C LYS A 83 -19.55 3.84 9.21
N CYS A 84 -20.15 3.34 10.29
CA CYS A 84 -21.43 3.83 10.80
C CYS A 84 -21.27 4.25 12.26
N ILE A 85 -21.56 5.51 12.55
CA ILE A 85 -21.56 6.07 13.90
C ILE A 85 -23.00 6.34 14.25
N TYR A 86 -23.53 5.57 15.19
CA TYR A 86 -24.95 5.66 15.58
C TYR A 86 -25.18 6.48 16.84
N PHE A 87 -24.13 6.72 17.65
CA PHE A 87 -24.26 7.33 18.96
C PHE A 87 -23.27 8.47 19.11
N TYR A 88 -23.82 9.62 19.39
CA TYR A 88 -23.06 10.87 19.47
C TYR A 88 -22.59 11.14 20.90
N ASP A 89 -23.32 10.70 21.90
CA ASP A 89 -23.05 10.95 23.32
C ASP A 89 -22.84 9.61 24.06
N ALA A 90 -21.89 8.82 23.58
CA ALA A 90 -21.58 7.54 24.16
C ALA A 90 -20.24 7.58 24.90
N PRO A 91 -20.06 6.82 26.02
CA PRO A 91 -18.82 6.78 26.80
C PRO A 91 -17.59 6.36 25.97
N TRP A 92 -17.79 5.69 24.84
CA TRP A 92 -16.73 5.23 23.92
C TRP A 92 -16.45 6.18 22.73
N LYS A 93 -16.98 7.39 22.77
CA LYS A 93 -16.81 8.40 21.69
C LYS A 93 -15.34 8.72 21.41
N ASP A 94 -14.55 8.92 22.48
CA ASP A 94 -13.13 9.23 22.36
C ASP A 94 -12.34 8.05 21.75
N GLU A 95 -12.73 6.81 22.06
CA GLU A 95 -12.17 5.63 21.45
C GLU A 95 -12.48 5.57 19.95
N TYR A 96 -13.72 5.89 19.56
CA TYR A 96 -14.10 5.96 18.15
C TYR A 96 -13.35 7.04 17.39
N LEU A 97 -13.20 8.21 18.00
CA LEU A 97 -12.42 9.30 17.42
C LEU A 97 -10.95 8.87 17.19
N SER A 98 -10.32 8.31 18.22
CA SER A 98 -8.94 7.79 18.14
C SER A 98 -8.81 6.72 17.04
N ASN A 99 -9.75 5.79 16.95
CA ASN A 99 -9.72 4.75 15.94
C ASN A 99 -9.91 5.30 14.52
N MET A 100 -10.79 6.27 14.32
CA MET A 100 -10.96 6.93 13.02
C MET A 100 -9.72 7.72 12.60
N GLU A 101 -9.03 8.36 13.54
CA GLU A 101 -7.76 9.07 13.26
C GLU A 101 -6.66 8.08 12.86
N LYS A 102 -6.60 6.90 13.49
CA LYS A 102 -5.69 5.80 13.08
C LYS A 102 -6.04 5.30 11.67
N ALA A 103 -7.32 5.06 11.39
CA ALA A 103 -7.76 4.65 10.06
C ALA A 103 -7.40 5.68 8.99
N LEU A 104 -7.62 6.96 9.28
CA LEU A 104 -7.26 8.08 8.40
C LEU A 104 -5.75 8.11 8.10
N SER A 105 -4.93 7.92 9.12
CA SER A 105 -3.47 7.82 8.98
C SER A 105 -3.05 6.66 8.07
N CYS A 106 -3.68 5.49 8.23
CA CYS A 106 -3.42 4.32 7.38
C CYS A 106 -3.80 4.60 5.92
N TYR A 107 -4.96 5.20 5.66
CA TYR A 107 -5.39 5.53 4.31
C TYR A 107 -4.49 6.60 3.66
N LYS A 108 -4.05 7.59 4.41
CA LYS A 108 -3.07 8.59 3.92
C LYS A 108 -1.72 7.96 3.59
N ALA A 109 -1.25 7.00 4.38
CA ALA A 109 -0.07 6.20 4.04
C ALA A 109 -0.27 5.41 2.74
N GLY A 110 -1.46 4.81 2.54
CA GLY A 110 -1.81 4.16 1.29
C GLY A 110 -1.73 5.10 0.07
N LEU A 111 -2.16 6.36 0.20
CA LEU A 111 -1.99 7.36 -0.87
C LEU A 111 -0.53 7.70 -1.16
N TYR A 112 0.31 7.77 -0.13
CA TYR A 112 1.74 7.98 -0.32
C TYR A 112 2.35 6.84 -1.16
N TYR A 113 2.11 5.58 -0.78
CA TYR A 113 2.63 4.44 -1.52
C TYR A 113 2.02 4.29 -2.92
N TRP A 114 0.79 4.77 -3.14
CA TRP A 114 0.22 4.84 -4.48
C TRP A 114 0.98 5.82 -5.39
N LYS A 115 1.38 6.97 -4.88
CA LYS A 115 2.23 7.92 -5.62
C LYS A 115 3.58 7.30 -5.97
N GLU A 116 4.19 6.60 -5.03
CA GLU A 116 5.45 5.88 -5.26
C GLU A 116 5.26 4.76 -6.31
N ALA A 117 4.20 3.96 -6.19
CA ALA A 117 3.90 2.91 -7.18
C ALA A 117 3.73 3.49 -8.60
N LYS A 118 3.07 4.64 -8.75
CA LYS A 118 2.92 5.31 -10.05
C LYS A 118 4.25 5.75 -10.64
N ILE A 119 5.17 6.27 -9.84
CA ILE A 119 6.52 6.65 -10.31
C ILE A 119 7.24 5.44 -10.91
N TRP A 120 7.21 4.31 -10.23
CA TRP A 120 7.86 3.09 -10.71
C TRP A 120 7.12 2.46 -11.89
N TYR A 121 5.79 2.52 -11.90
CA TYR A 121 4.96 2.15 -13.05
C TYR A 121 5.34 2.95 -14.30
N GLU A 122 5.46 4.26 -14.21
CA GLU A 122 5.83 5.12 -15.35
C GLU A 122 7.19 4.74 -15.93
N LYS A 123 8.17 4.44 -15.05
CA LYS A 123 9.49 3.95 -15.47
C LYS A 123 9.39 2.59 -16.17
N ALA A 124 8.64 1.64 -15.61
CA ALA A 124 8.45 0.32 -16.19
C ALA A 124 7.63 0.34 -17.50
N ASN A 125 6.80 1.37 -17.70
CA ASN A 125 5.96 1.55 -18.88
C ASN A 125 6.63 2.43 -19.96
N ALA A 126 7.92 2.74 -19.84
CA ALA A 126 8.64 3.54 -20.80
C ALA A 126 8.63 2.88 -22.19
N PRO A 127 8.61 3.68 -23.30
CA PRO A 127 8.59 3.14 -24.66
C PRO A 127 9.72 2.16 -24.96
N SER A 128 10.86 2.30 -24.29
CA SER A 128 12.02 1.40 -24.44
C SER A 128 11.73 -0.05 -23.99
N PHE A 129 10.70 -0.26 -23.17
CA PHE A 129 10.29 -1.59 -22.67
C PHE A 129 9.06 -2.17 -23.38
N ARG A 130 8.50 -1.47 -24.37
CA ARG A 130 7.23 -1.83 -25.02
C ARG A 130 7.16 -3.28 -25.54
N PHE A 131 8.29 -3.79 -26.04
CA PHE A 131 8.38 -5.14 -26.59
C PHE A 131 9.18 -6.10 -25.71
N LEU A 132 9.52 -5.67 -24.51
CA LEU A 132 10.26 -6.48 -23.54
C LEU A 132 9.28 -7.06 -22.53
N PHE A 133 9.01 -8.35 -22.66
CA PHE A 133 8.18 -9.11 -21.72
C PHE A 133 9.05 -10.14 -21.01
N ILE A 134 8.97 -10.19 -19.67
CA ILE A 134 9.67 -11.15 -18.83
C ILE A 134 8.63 -12.14 -18.31
N GLU A 135 8.63 -13.37 -18.83
CA GLU A 135 7.61 -14.37 -18.54
C GLU A 135 7.48 -14.68 -17.04
N ASP A 136 8.62 -14.80 -16.35
CA ASP A 136 8.65 -15.06 -14.91
C ASP A 136 8.02 -13.94 -14.06
N LEU A 137 7.81 -12.76 -14.63
CA LEU A 137 7.23 -11.58 -13.98
C LEU A 137 5.80 -11.26 -14.43
N HIS A 138 5.10 -12.24 -15.03
CA HIS A 138 3.77 -12.00 -15.62
C HIS A 138 2.77 -11.39 -14.63
N TYR A 139 2.82 -11.70 -13.32
CA TYR A 139 1.97 -11.08 -12.31
C TYR A 139 2.24 -9.58 -12.14
N TRP A 140 3.51 -9.17 -12.16
CA TRP A 140 3.87 -7.75 -12.04
C TRP A 140 3.58 -7.00 -13.35
N GLU A 141 3.71 -7.67 -14.49
CA GLU A 141 3.31 -7.12 -15.80
C GLU A 141 1.79 -6.94 -15.86
N ASP A 142 1.01 -7.86 -15.30
CA ASP A 142 -0.45 -7.72 -15.19
C ASP A 142 -0.83 -6.53 -14.28
N GLU A 143 -0.19 -6.37 -13.13
CA GLU A 143 -0.39 -5.20 -12.27
C GLU A 143 -0.10 -3.89 -13.03
N ARG A 144 1.00 -3.83 -13.77
CA ARG A 144 1.36 -2.70 -14.61
C ARG A 144 0.28 -2.40 -15.66
N GLU A 145 -0.21 -3.43 -16.32
CA GLU A 145 -1.26 -3.28 -17.34
C GLU A 145 -2.59 -2.79 -16.74
N ARG A 146 -2.96 -3.29 -15.57
CA ARG A 146 -4.17 -2.84 -14.86
C ARG A 146 -4.07 -1.39 -14.39
N ILE A 147 -2.87 -0.89 -14.07
CA ILE A 147 -2.66 0.54 -13.83
C ILE A 147 -2.82 1.32 -15.14
N PHE A 148 -2.25 0.82 -16.24
CA PHE A 148 -2.33 1.46 -17.55
C PHE A 148 -3.77 1.61 -18.04
N THR A 149 -4.58 0.58 -17.92
CA THR A 149 -5.99 0.58 -18.32
C THR A 149 -6.89 1.36 -17.36
N GLY A 150 -6.39 1.75 -16.19
CA GLY A 150 -7.17 2.41 -15.13
C GLY A 150 -8.05 1.45 -14.32
N GLU A 151 -7.95 0.15 -14.55
CA GLU A 151 -8.66 -0.88 -13.77
C GLU A 151 -8.19 -0.86 -12.32
N LEU A 152 -6.88 -0.71 -12.10
CA LEU A 152 -6.29 -0.55 -10.78
C LEU A 152 -6.03 0.95 -10.51
N ASN A 153 -6.89 1.56 -9.71
CA ASN A 153 -6.77 2.97 -9.31
C ASN A 153 -7.09 3.15 -7.82
N TYR A 154 -6.06 3.04 -7.00
CA TYR A 154 -6.20 3.22 -5.56
C TYR A 154 -6.51 4.66 -5.14
N GLU A 155 -6.09 5.66 -5.90
CA GLU A 155 -6.31 7.07 -5.57
C GLU A 155 -7.80 7.40 -5.42
N LYS A 156 -8.62 6.95 -6.35
CA LYS A 156 -10.07 7.17 -6.32
C LYS A 156 -10.73 6.52 -5.11
N ILE A 157 -10.33 5.28 -4.80
CA ILE A 157 -10.89 4.50 -3.69
C ILE A 157 -10.48 5.13 -2.35
N ILE A 158 -9.19 5.43 -2.18
CA ILE A 158 -8.65 5.93 -0.92
C ILE A 158 -9.15 7.35 -0.64
N ASN A 159 -9.17 8.24 -1.62
CA ASN A 159 -9.66 9.60 -1.44
C ASN A 159 -11.12 9.64 -0.96
N ARG A 160 -11.96 8.73 -1.45
CA ARG A 160 -13.35 8.62 -0.98
C ARG A 160 -13.40 8.28 0.53
N GLU A 161 -12.58 7.33 0.98
CA GLU A 161 -12.54 6.95 2.40
C GLU A 161 -11.90 8.05 3.27
N VAL A 162 -10.88 8.73 2.79
CA VAL A 162 -10.25 9.87 3.47
C VAL A 162 -11.28 11.00 3.67
N CYS A 163 -11.98 11.41 2.61
CA CYS A 163 -13.00 12.47 2.71
C CYS A 163 -14.13 12.09 3.68
N ARG A 164 -14.58 10.83 3.65
CA ARG A 164 -15.60 10.33 4.58
C ARG A 164 -15.13 10.40 6.03
N LEU A 165 -13.93 9.94 6.32
CA LEU A 165 -13.37 9.95 7.68
C LEU A 165 -13.11 11.37 8.19
N GLU A 166 -12.56 12.25 7.36
CA GLU A 166 -12.34 13.66 7.73
C GLU A 166 -13.65 14.35 8.09
N LYS A 167 -14.72 14.11 7.33
CA LYS A 167 -16.04 14.58 7.64
C LYS A 167 -16.56 14.04 8.97
N ASN A 168 -16.51 12.72 9.17
CA ASN A 168 -16.98 12.07 10.39
C ASN A 168 -16.23 12.55 11.64
N ILE A 169 -14.90 12.68 11.55
CA ILE A 169 -14.05 13.20 12.62
C ILE A 169 -14.44 14.64 12.97
N SER A 170 -14.64 15.48 11.95
CA SER A 170 -15.06 16.87 12.16
C SER A 170 -16.42 16.97 12.83
N GLU A 171 -17.39 16.18 12.38
CA GLU A 171 -18.73 16.15 12.98
C GLU A 171 -18.70 15.69 14.45
N LEU A 172 -17.91 14.65 14.77
CA LEU A 172 -17.76 14.18 16.16
C LEU A 172 -17.10 15.23 17.06
N LYS A 173 -16.08 15.93 16.58
CA LYS A 173 -15.41 17.00 17.34
C LYS A 173 -16.36 18.19 17.59
N ALA A 174 -17.16 18.58 16.60
CA ALA A 174 -18.11 19.68 16.72
C ALA A 174 -19.24 19.41 17.73
N MET A 175 -19.54 18.15 18.01
CA MET A 175 -20.57 17.80 19.02
C MET A 175 -20.16 18.16 20.44
N ASP A 176 -18.86 18.14 20.77
CA ASP A 176 -18.36 18.52 22.09
C ASP A 176 -18.52 20.02 22.37
N GLU A 177 -18.43 20.85 21.32
CA GLU A 177 -18.53 22.30 21.45
C GLU A 177 -19.98 22.78 21.71
N ASN A 178 -20.97 22.00 21.30
CA ASN A 178 -22.38 22.37 21.41
C ASN A 178 -23.04 21.94 22.74
N TYR A 179 -22.38 21.10 23.54
CA TYR A 179 -22.95 20.61 24.82
C TYR A 179 -22.88 21.62 25.98
N TRP A 180 -22.15 22.72 25.85
CA TRP A 180 -21.98 23.72 26.90
C TRP A 180 -23.04 24.85 26.87
N PHE A 181 -24.02 24.74 25.99
CA PHE A 181 -25.05 25.78 25.83
C PHE A 181 -26.46 25.42 26.33
N TRP A 182 -26.61 24.40 27.20
CA TRP A 182 -27.91 24.07 27.84
C TRP A 182 -27.80 24.04 29.35
#